data_096badc1edb35a14854d8a7afb58a749
#
_entry.id   096badc1edb35a14854d8a7afb58a749
#
_cell.length_a   1.000
_cell.length_b   1.000
_cell.length_c   1.000
_cell.angle_alpha   90.00
_cell.angle_beta   90.00
_cell.angle_gamma   90.00
#
_symmetry.space_group_name_H-M   'P 1'
#
loop_
_entity.id
_entity.type
_entity.pdbx_description
1 polymer ?
#
loop_
_entity_poly.entity_id
_entity_poly.type
_entity_poly.pdbx_seq_one_letter_code
_entity_poly.pdbx_strand_id
1 'polypeptide(L)'
;DRSSRGEREDLSGPALASFLQTENCSVVKQLILPDDESALRQTLTEWANSDEFDVILTTGSTGFAPRDIAPEATKAVIQKEAPGLAELMRTESLKKTKHAALSRAMAGIRKHTIIINLPGSPKGAVENLGFVFPLLQHAVQLLHDDPDSEKSH
;
A
#
# COMPACT_ATOMS: atom_id res chain seq x y z
N ASP A 1 4.09 6.49 13.83
CA ASP A 1 3.47 7.67 13.25
C ASP A 1 2.68 8.43 14.32
N ARG A 2 2.04 9.53 13.95
CA ARG A 2 1.29 10.36 14.91
C ARG A 2 0.10 9.62 15.50
N SER A 3 -0.56 8.80 14.70
CA SER A 3 -1.72 8.02 15.16
C SER A 3 -1.32 6.98 16.21
N SER A 4 -0.21 6.28 15.99
CA SER A 4 0.26 5.27 16.94
C SER A 4 0.68 5.86 18.28
N ARG A 5 1.11 7.12 18.30
CA ARG A 5 1.51 7.83 19.52
C ARG A 5 0.36 8.63 20.15
N GLY A 6 -0.83 8.55 19.54
CA GLY A 6 -1.99 9.31 20.03
C GLY A 6 -1.93 10.80 19.75
N GLU A 7 -1.04 11.26 18.88
CA GLU A 7 -0.91 12.68 18.54
C GLU A 7 -2.02 13.19 17.63
N ARG A 8 -2.69 12.29 16.92
CA ARG A 8 -3.88 12.57 16.11
C ARG A 8 -4.67 11.29 15.88
N GLU A 9 -5.96 11.46 15.54
CA GLU A 9 -6.83 10.35 15.21
C GLU A 9 -6.42 9.72 13.87
N ASP A 10 -6.44 8.39 13.79
CA ASP A 10 -6.25 7.68 12.53
C ASP A 10 -7.55 7.70 11.73
N LEU A 11 -7.56 8.45 10.64
CA LEU A 11 -8.70 8.53 9.73
C LEU A 11 -8.46 7.77 8.41
N SER A 12 -7.21 7.45 8.11
CA SER A 12 -6.84 6.78 6.84
C SER A 12 -7.24 5.32 6.82
N GLY A 13 -7.01 4.60 7.91
CA GLY A 13 -7.40 3.18 8.03
C GLY A 13 -8.89 2.97 7.83
N PRO A 14 -9.76 3.67 8.59
CA PRO A 14 -11.21 3.57 8.39
C PRO A 14 -11.68 3.99 7.00
N ALA A 15 -11.08 5.04 6.40
CA ALA A 15 -11.44 5.49 5.06
C ALA A 15 -11.13 4.41 4.01
N LEU A 16 -9.96 3.77 4.11
CA LEU A 16 -9.59 2.67 3.22
C LEU A 16 -10.50 1.46 3.41
N ALA A 17 -10.82 1.11 4.64
CA ALA A 17 -11.72 0.00 4.95
C ALA A 17 -13.10 0.23 4.33
N SER A 18 -13.65 1.44 4.42
CA SER A 18 -14.92 1.80 3.80
C SER A 18 -14.86 1.67 2.28
N PHE A 19 -13.79 2.16 1.66
CA PHE A 19 -13.59 2.05 0.21
C PHE A 19 -13.57 0.58 -0.22
N LEU A 20 -12.80 -0.25 0.48
CA LEU A 20 -12.64 -1.66 0.15
C LEU A 20 -13.95 -2.43 0.32
N GLN A 21 -14.76 -2.09 1.32
CA GLN A 21 -16.09 -2.69 1.48
C GLN A 21 -17.00 -2.42 0.28
N THR A 22 -16.97 -1.18 -0.26
CA THR A 22 -17.77 -0.85 -1.45
C THR A 22 -17.31 -1.63 -2.68
N GLU A 23 -16.07 -2.09 -2.70
CA GLU A 23 -15.48 -2.87 -3.79
C GLU A 23 -15.49 -4.39 -3.52
N ASN A 24 -16.27 -4.83 -2.53
CA ASN A 24 -16.42 -6.24 -2.14
C ASN A 24 -15.10 -6.92 -1.73
N CYS A 25 -14.19 -6.16 -1.13
CA CYS A 25 -12.96 -6.70 -0.59
C CYS A 25 -13.07 -6.90 0.91
N SER A 26 -12.51 -8.00 1.41
CA SER A 26 -12.44 -8.28 2.84
C SER A 26 -11.20 -7.65 3.45
N VAL A 27 -11.39 -6.77 4.44
CA VAL A 27 -10.30 -6.26 5.26
C VAL A 27 -10.14 -7.23 6.43
N VAL A 28 -9.11 -8.05 6.38
CA VAL A 28 -8.90 -9.15 7.33
C VAL A 28 -8.16 -8.68 8.57
N LYS A 29 -7.28 -7.68 8.44
CA LYS A 29 -6.43 -7.25 9.53
C LYS A 29 -6.03 -5.78 9.37
N GLN A 30 -6.01 -5.04 10.48
CA GLN A 30 -5.53 -3.66 10.55
C GLN A 30 -4.61 -3.50 11.74
N LEU A 31 -3.57 -2.68 11.61
CA LEU A 31 -2.61 -2.43 12.66
C LEU A 31 -2.06 -1.02 12.54
N ILE A 32 -1.94 -0.33 13.67
CA ILE A 32 -1.27 0.98 13.74
C ILE A 32 0.12 0.77 14.30
N LEU A 33 1.13 1.19 13.54
CA LEU A 33 2.54 1.04 13.90
C LEU A 33 3.20 2.41 14.09
N PRO A 34 4.22 2.50 14.97
CA PRO A 34 5.03 3.70 15.04
C PRO A 34 5.87 3.86 13.75
N ASP A 35 6.43 5.06 13.54
CA ASP A 35 7.38 5.32 12.46
C ASP A 35 8.74 4.68 12.81
N ASP A 36 8.78 3.37 12.78
CA ASP A 36 9.94 2.54 13.09
C ASP A 36 10.13 1.55 11.96
N GLU A 37 11.23 1.69 11.24
CA GLU A 37 11.53 0.85 10.08
C GLU A 37 11.56 -0.64 10.44
N SER A 38 12.19 -0.99 11.57
CA SER A 38 12.29 -2.39 12.00
C SER A 38 10.92 -3.00 12.29
N ALA A 39 10.05 -2.26 12.98
CA ALA A 39 8.70 -2.73 13.29
C ALA A 39 7.88 -2.94 12.03
N LEU A 40 7.95 -2.01 11.07
CA LEU A 40 7.23 -2.12 9.82
C LEU A 40 7.78 -3.28 8.97
N ARG A 41 9.09 -3.41 8.85
CA ARG A 41 9.71 -4.52 8.12
C ARG A 41 9.28 -5.87 8.70
N GLN A 42 9.31 -6.02 10.01
CA GLN A 42 8.90 -7.25 10.67
C GLN A 42 7.45 -7.59 10.35
N THR A 43 6.56 -6.62 10.49
CA THR A 43 5.13 -6.82 10.21
C THR A 43 4.88 -7.18 8.75
N LEU A 44 5.48 -6.45 7.82
CA LEU A 44 5.33 -6.74 6.39
C LEU A 44 5.83 -8.12 6.03
N THR A 45 6.99 -8.51 6.59
CA THR A 45 7.57 -9.83 6.34
C THR A 45 6.67 -10.94 6.87
N GLU A 46 6.21 -10.83 8.11
CA GLU A 46 5.34 -11.83 8.73
C GLU A 46 4.02 -11.96 7.98
N TRP A 47 3.40 -10.84 7.65
CA TRP A 47 2.10 -10.86 6.95
C TRP A 47 2.23 -11.42 5.54
N ALA A 48 3.26 -11.04 4.80
CA ALA A 48 3.48 -11.58 3.45
C ALA A 48 3.82 -13.06 3.48
N ASN A 49 4.60 -13.51 4.46
CA ASN A 49 5.00 -14.92 4.59
C ASN A 49 3.86 -15.82 5.05
N SER A 50 2.81 -15.27 5.66
CA SER A 50 1.68 -16.07 6.16
C SER A 50 0.80 -16.67 5.06
N ASP A 51 0.87 -16.12 3.84
CA ASP A 51 -0.01 -16.45 2.71
C ASP A 51 -1.50 -16.19 3.00
N GLU A 52 -1.81 -15.36 4.00
CA GLU A 52 -3.18 -15.01 4.35
C GLU A 52 -3.71 -13.80 3.59
N PHE A 53 -2.82 -13.01 2.97
CA PHE A 53 -3.18 -11.73 2.37
C PHE A 53 -2.73 -11.66 0.91
N ASP A 54 -3.63 -11.24 0.04
CA ASP A 54 -3.28 -10.96 -1.36
C ASP A 54 -2.61 -9.60 -1.52
N VAL A 55 -3.05 -8.61 -0.71
CA VAL A 55 -2.56 -7.24 -0.77
C VAL A 55 -2.36 -6.71 0.64
N ILE A 56 -1.23 -6.07 0.87
CA ILE A 56 -0.93 -5.33 2.10
C ILE A 56 -0.78 -3.86 1.72
N LEU A 57 -1.54 -2.99 2.39
CA LEU A 57 -1.50 -1.55 2.18
C LEU A 57 -0.87 -0.89 3.41
N THR A 58 0.11 -0.02 3.18
CA THR A 58 0.60 0.89 4.23
C THR A 58 0.09 2.29 3.96
N THR A 59 -0.16 3.08 4.98
CA THR A 59 -0.55 4.48 4.84
C THR A 59 0.37 5.38 5.63
N GLY A 60 0.83 6.47 5.00
CA GLY A 60 1.72 7.43 5.63
C GLY A 60 3.18 7.05 5.54
N SER A 61 4.03 7.89 6.10
CA SER A 61 5.48 7.69 6.16
C SER A 61 6.14 7.57 4.77
N THR A 62 5.62 8.28 3.77
CA THR A 62 6.07 8.18 2.38
C THR A 62 6.71 9.47 1.83
N GLY A 63 6.93 10.47 2.67
CA GLY A 63 7.44 11.77 2.24
C GLY A 63 8.93 11.95 2.50
N PHE A 64 9.32 13.22 2.70
CA PHE A 64 10.71 13.63 2.85
C PHE A 64 11.13 13.86 4.30
N ALA A 65 10.21 13.71 5.26
CA ALA A 65 10.57 13.89 6.66
C ALA A 65 11.54 12.77 7.12
N PRO A 66 12.46 13.06 8.03
CA PRO A 66 13.40 12.04 8.52
C PRO A 66 12.71 10.80 9.11
N ARG A 67 11.50 10.96 9.65
CA ARG A 67 10.71 9.86 10.20
C ARG A 67 9.97 9.03 9.14
N ASP A 68 9.97 9.49 7.87
CA ASP A 68 9.28 8.79 6.79
C ASP A 68 10.13 7.62 6.31
N ILE A 69 9.70 6.39 6.63
CA ILE A 69 10.49 5.16 6.42
C ILE A 69 9.73 4.05 5.71
N ALA A 70 8.47 4.27 5.32
CA ALA A 70 7.70 3.21 4.69
C ALA A 70 8.31 2.70 3.38
N PRO A 71 8.84 3.55 2.48
CA PRO A 71 9.50 3.05 1.28
C PRO A 71 10.74 2.21 1.59
N GLU A 72 11.56 2.61 2.56
CA GLU A 72 12.76 1.87 2.97
C GLU A 72 12.39 0.50 3.55
N ALA A 73 11.40 0.46 4.43
CA ALA A 73 10.93 -0.81 4.99
C ALA A 73 10.38 -1.73 3.91
N THR A 74 9.58 -1.19 3.00
CA THR A 74 9.00 -1.96 1.90
C THR A 74 10.09 -2.49 0.97
N LYS A 75 11.05 -1.66 0.60
CA LYS A 75 12.17 -2.07 -0.26
C LYS A 75 12.95 -3.24 0.33
N ALA A 76 13.13 -3.26 1.65
CA ALA A 76 13.86 -4.34 2.33
C ALA A 76 13.09 -5.66 2.34
N VAL A 77 11.77 -5.61 2.21
CA VAL A 77 10.90 -6.79 2.32
C VAL A 77 10.53 -7.39 0.97
N ILE A 78 10.34 -6.56 -0.04
CA ILE A 78 9.91 -7.04 -1.37
C ILE A 78 11.01 -7.85 -2.05
N GLN A 79 10.59 -8.84 -2.81
CA GLN A 79 11.47 -9.68 -3.63
C GLN A 79 11.54 -9.18 -5.07
N LYS A 80 10.47 -8.53 -5.53
CA LYS A 80 10.38 -7.91 -6.86
C LYS A 80 9.73 -6.54 -6.72
N GLU A 81 10.25 -5.55 -7.42
CA GLU A 81 9.59 -4.25 -7.50
C GLU A 81 8.40 -4.31 -8.48
N ALA A 82 7.37 -3.53 -8.17
CA ALA A 82 6.24 -3.28 -9.06
C ALA A 82 6.15 -1.78 -9.33
N PRO A 83 7.14 -1.20 -10.04
CA PRO A 83 7.26 0.25 -10.16
C PRO A 83 6.08 0.90 -10.88
N GLY A 84 5.43 0.19 -11.78
CA GLY A 84 4.29 0.72 -12.52
C GLY A 84 3.14 1.15 -11.65
N LEU A 85 2.89 0.45 -10.54
CA LEU A 85 1.82 0.84 -9.61
C LEU A 85 2.14 2.18 -8.94
N ALA A 86 3.36 2.35 -8.47
CA ALA A 86 3.79 3.61 -7.85
C ALA A 86 3.83 4.75 -8.86
N GLU A 87 4.29 4.48 -10.08
CA GLU A 87 4.30 5.46 -11.17
C GLU A 87 2.89 5.93 -11.52
N LEU A 88 1.93 5.01 -11.62
CA LEU A 88 0.54 5.34 -11.93
C LEU A 88 -0.05 6.24 -10.84
N MET A 89 0.15 5.88 -9.57
CA MET A 89 -0.34 6.69 -8.45
C MET A 89 0.24 8.11 -8.50
N ARG A 90 1.57 8.24 -8.70
CA ARG A 90 2.21 9.55 -8.77
C ARG A 90 1.75 10.36 -9.97
N THR A 91 1.68 9.75 -11.14
CA THR A 91 1.24 10.43 -12.37
C THR A 91 -0.18 10.98 -12.24
N GLU A 92 -1.10 10.16 -11.72
CA GLU A 92 -2.48 10.60 -11.53
C GLU A 92 -2.59 11.67 -10.45
N SER A 93 -1.84 11.55 -9.36
CA SER A 93 -1.84 12.52 -8.28
C SER A 93 -1.24 13.87 -8.71
N LEU A 94 -0.25 13.87 -9.61
CA LEU A 94 0.34 15.10 -10.16
C LEU A 94 -0.67 15.95 -10.93
N LYS A 95 -1.72 15.35 -11.46
CA LYS A 95 -2.80 16.11 -12.10
C LYS A 95 -3.59 16.97 -11.11
N LYS A 96 -3.52 16.65 -9.83
CA LYS A 96 -4.25 17.34 -8.76
C LYS A 96 -3.36 18.27 -7.96
N THR A 97 -2.10 17.90 -7.72
CA THR A 97 -1.17 18.69 -6.92
C THR A 97 0.28 18.39 -7.28
N LYS A 98 1.10 19.43 -7.35
CA LYS A 98 2.54 19.28 -7.57
C LYS A 98 3.24 18.57 -6.41
N HIS A 99 2.68 18.64 -5.20
CA HIS A 99 3.25 17.99 -4.02
C HIS A 99 3.33 16.48 -4.16
N ALA A 100 2.55 15.88 -5.08
CA ALA A 100 2.65 14.46 -5.38
C ALA A 100 4.06 14.03 -5.83
N ALA A 101 4.84 14.97 -6.39
CA ALA A 101 6.22 14.69 -6.78
C ALA A 101 7.13 14.37 -5.58
N LEU A 102 6.74 14.74 -4.37
CA LEU A 102 7.49 14.45 -3.15
C LEU A 102 7.14 13.10 -2.55
N SER A 103 6.19 12.38 -3.11
CA SER A 103 5.89 11.03 -2.68
C SER A 103 7.01 10.08 -3.09
N ARG A 104 7.53 9.32 -2.11
CA ARG A 104 8.52 8.27 -2.34
C ARG A 104 7.89 6.89 -2.24
N ALA A 105 6.54 6.83 -2.28
CA ALA A 105 5.80 5.59 -2.19
C ALA A 105 6.29 4.58 -3.22
N MET A 106 6.32 3.32 -2.81
CA MET A 106 6.69 2.23 -3.70
C MET A 106 5.71 1.07 -3.58
N ALA A 107 5.80 0.14 -4.52
CA ALA A 107 5.03 -1.08 -4.52
C ALA A 107 5.92 -2.23 -4.94
N GLY A 108 5.61 -3.42 -4.45
CA GLY A 108 6.38 -4.60 -4.78
C GLY A 108 5.67 -5.88 -4.40
N ILE A 109 6.38 -6.98 -4.59
CA ILE A 109 5.84 -8.32 -4.41
C ILE A 109 6.75 -9.09 -3.47
N ARG A 110 6.14 -9.76 -2.50
CA ARG A 110 6.81 -10.79 -1.71
C ARG A 110 5.95 -12.04 -1.73
N LYS A 111 6.49 -13.16 -2.22
CA LYS A 111 5.74 -14.41 -2.45
C LYS A 111 4.50 -14.12 -3.30
N HIS A 112 3.30 -14.36 -2.79
CA HIS A 112 2.04 -14.14 -3.50
C HIS A 112 1.31 -12.89 -3.01
N THR A 113 2.01 -11.97 -2.35
CA THR A 113 1.43 -10.76 -1.77
C THR A 113 1.98 -9.52 -2.43
N ILE A 114 1.09 -8.61 -2.79
CA ILE A 114 1.44 -7.27 -3.28
C ILE A 114 1.47 -6.33 -2.09
N ILE A 115 2.55 -5.55 -1.97
CA ILE A 115 2.68 -4.53 -0.92
C ILE A 115 2.68 -3.17 -1.59
N ILE A 116 1.81 -2.26 -1.13
CA ILE A 116 1.65 -0.92 -1.73
C ILE A 116 1.68 0.13 -0.62
N ASN A 117 2.55 1.14 -0.78
CA ASN A 117 2.55 2.32 0.09
C ASN A 117 1.53 3.34 -0.40
N LEU A 118 0.73 3.88 0.51
CA LEU A 118 -0.25 4.93 0.24
C LEU A 118 0.05 6.17 1.09
N PRO A 119 -0.39 7.36 0.63
CA PRO A 119 -0.24 8.60 1.40
C PRO A 119 -0.92 8.53 2.77
N GLY A 120 -0.48 9.39 3.70
CA GLY A 120 -1.02 9.41 5.05
C GLY A 120 -2.36 10.09 5.21
N SER A 121 -2.77 10.98 4.29
CA SER A 121 -4.08 11.62 4.39
C SER A 121 -5.19 10.66 3.96
N PRO A 122 -6.38 10.70 4.61
CA PRO A 122 -7.48 9.83 4.23
C PRO A 122 -7.87 9.97 2.76
N LYS A 123 -8.01 11.20 2.30
CA LYS A 123 -8.37 11.50 0.91
C LYS A 123 -7.29 10.99 -0.06
N GLY A 124 -6.03 11.28 0.20
CA GLY A 124 -4.93 10.85 -0.65
C GLY A 124 -4.78 9.33 -0.70
N ALA A 125 -4.95 8.67 0.44
CA ALA A 125 -4.88 7.21 0.52
C ALA A 125 -5.96 6.56 -0.35
N VAL A 126 -7.21 6.99 -0.22
CA VAL A 126 -8.32 6.44 -0.99
C VAL A 126 -8.18 6.76 -2.47
N GLU A 127 -7.80 7.99 -2.84
CA GLU A 127 -7.60 8.36 -4.24
C GLU A 127 -6.51 7.52 -4.90
N ASN A 128 -5.35 7.38 -4.21
CA ASN A 128 -4.24 6.62 -4.76
C ASN A 128 -4.58 5.13 -4.91
N LEU A 129 -5.22 4.54 -3.91
CA LEU A 129 -5.69 3.16 -4.04
C LEU A 129 -6.65 3.04 -5.22
N GLY A 130 -7.56 4.00 -5.39
CA GLY A 130 -8.52 4.00 -6.48
C GLY A 130 -7.88 3.97 -7.86
N PHE A 131 -6.70 4.59 -8.03
CA PHE A 131 -6.00 4.58 -9.32
C PHE A 131 -5.47 3.19 -9.69
N VAL A 132 -5.02 2.41 -8.74
CA VAL A 132 -4.43 1.08 -8.99
C VAL A 132 -5.42 -0.06 -8.76
N PHE A 133 -6.50 0.18 -8.03
CA PHE A 133 -7.45 -0.85 -7.64
C PHE A 133 -7.98 -1.68 -8.81
N PRO A 134 -8.35 -1.07 -9.97
CA PRO A 134 -8.84 -1.86 -11.11
C PRO A 134 -7.86 -2.89 -11.63
N LEU A 135 -6.57 -2.74 -11.34
CA LEU A 135 -5.52 -3.66 -11.80
C LEU A 135 -5.25 -4.79 -10.80
N LEU A 136 -5.68 -4.63 -9.54
CA LEU A 136 -5.24 -5.53 -8.47
C LEU A 136 -5.81 -6.93 -8.61
N GLN A 137 -7.06 -7.10 -9.05
CA GLN A 137 -7.64 -8.43 -9.24
C GLN A 137 -6.82 -9.25 -10.23
N HIS A 138 -6.50 -8.66 -11.37
CA HIS A 138 -5.69 -9.32 -12.39
C HIS A 138 -4.27 -9.60 -11.86
N ALA A 139 -3.66 -8.64 -11.18
CA ALA A 139 -2.34 -8.82 -10.60
C ALA A 139 -2.29 -9.99 -9.60
N VAL A 140 -3.31 -10.10 -8.75
CA VAL A 140 -3.43 -11.21 -7.79
C VAL A 140 -3.57 -12.54 -8.52
N GLN A 141 -4.39 -12.59 -9.57
CA GLN A 141 -4.53 -13.80 -10.39
C GLN A 141 -3.19 -14.23 -10.98
N LEU A 142 -2.40 -13.28 -11.50
CA LEU A 142 -1.07 -13.57 -12.04
C LEU A 142 -0.13 -14.13 -10.96
N LEU A 143 -0.17 -13.58 -9.75
CA LEU A 143 0.67 -14.05 -8.64
C LEU A 143 0.35 -15.47 -8.23
N HIS A 144 -0.91 -15.87 -8.31
CA HIS A 144 -1.35 -17.23 -8.00
C HIS A 144 -1.30 -18.16 -9.21
N ASP A 145 -0.75 -17.70 -10.33
CA ASP A 145 -0.64 -18.46 -11.57
C ASP A 145 -2.02 -19.00 -12.02
N ASP A 146 -3.06 -18.16 -11.91
CA ASP A 146 -4.43 -18.51 -12.24
C ASP A 146 -4.57 -18.63 -13.76
N PRO A 147 -5.03 -19.78 -14.30
CA PRO A 147 -5.20 -19.95 -15.75
C PRO A 147 -6.13 -18.93 -16.40
N ASP A 148 -7.08 -18.34 -15.64
CA ASP A 148 -8.00 -17.35 -16.16
C ASP A 148 -7.37 -15.95 -16.26
N SER A 149 -6.19 -15.74 -15.69
CA SER A 149 -5.50 -14.44 -15.72
C SER A 149 -5.22 -13.96 -17.15
N GLU A 150 -4.86 -14.87 -18.04
CA GLU A 150 -4.53 -14.53 -19.43
C GLU A 150 -5.74 -14.04 -20.22
N LYS A 151 -6.94 -14.39 -19.82
CA LYS A 151 -8.17 -13.96 -20.48
C LYS A 151 -8.54 -12.52 -20.19
N SER A 152 -7.90 -11.89 -19.23
CA SER A 152 -8.16 -10.51 -18.78
C SER A 152 -7.35 -9.45 -19.53
N HIS A 153 -6.47 -9.88 -20.43
CA HIS A 153 -5.66 -8.97 -21.25
C HIS A 153 -6.44 -8.41 -22.43
#